data_849d2e64b194d8d694bb76ee76425d3a
#
_entry.id   849d2e64b194d8d694bb76ee76425d3a
#
_cell.length_a   1.000
_cell.length_b   1.000
_cell.length_c   1.000
_cell.angle_alpha   90.00
_cell.angle_beta   90.00
_cell.angle_gamma   90.00
#
_symmetry.space_group_name_H-M   'P 1'
#
loop_
_entity.id
_entity.type
_entity.pdbx_description
1 polymer ?
#
loop_
_entity_poly.entity_id
_entity_poly.type
_entity_poly.pdbx_seq_one_letter_code
_entity_poly.pdbx_strand_id
1 'polypeptide(L)'
;MTQSPSTPPTTKRPQMPPLPIKGILVSLLVVLLVVGGSIQITRPVPPVDAKATTQSITLPGQLSVSFPDQGESAVGTENLGVIASTSDQSPVAIASVTKIMTAYLVLKAHPLKPGEEGPTLTMSAQDFAGYQEGANNGHSVLKIAEGEQLTEKQMLEGLMLPSGDNIADTLGRWVAGSDQAFVDKMNETAKALGMTQTHYADASGVNPATVSNAVDQIKIAQAAMSDPIFREIVAMPQATLPVAGTVYNVNSMLGKHGIVGIKTGSMTVAGGNFVSATPVKVGSQTHYIIGAVLGQKTLQSLQSALDANAKILDQVRPQFKLYPLTEPAEGFGQITTAWHSSSPLKATEPVQIFGYPGMKLTYSINMTQNPLPIKANQAIGTLEIEQAGQTVLEVPLENSQPINAPGYFWRLIRF
;
A
#
# COMPACT_ATOMS: atom_id res chain seq x y z
N MET A 1 -12.95 124.30 -19.67
CA MET A 1 -13.90 123.26 -20.06
C MET A 1 -13.12 121.96 -20.21
N THR A 2 -13.07 121.22 -19.20
CA THR A 2 -12.37 119.90 -19.21
C THR A 2 -13.34 118.86 -18.72
N GLN A 3 -13.73 117.93 -19.58
CA GLN A 3 -14.54 116.79 -19.28
C GLN A 3 -13.69 115.67 -18.63
N SER A 4 -14.12 115.19 -17.47
CA SER A 4 -13.58 113.99 -16.81
C SER A 4 -14.09 112.71 -17.48
N PRO A 5 -13.28 111.68 -17.64
CA PRO A 5 -13.72 110.38 -18.17
C PRO A 5 -14.51 109.58 -17.15
N SER A 6 -15.61 108.98 -17.57
CA SER A 6 -16.49 108.10 -16.82
C SER A 6 -15.88 106.69 -16.68
N THR A 7 -15.84 106.19 -15.48
CA THR A 7 -15.43 104.82 -15.12
C THR A 7 -16.52 103.78 -15.53
N PRO A 8 -16.15 102.66 -16.11
CA PRO A 8 -17.12 101.57 -16.45
C PRO A 8 -17.62 100.85 -15.23
N PRO A 9 -18.84 100.24 -15.23
CA PRO A 9 -19.42 99.55 -14.09
C PRO A 9 -18.75 98.23 -13.88
N THR A 10 -18.34 97.97 -12.63
CA THR A 10 -17.83 96.71 -12.18
C THR A 10 -18.96 95.67 -12.11
N THR A 11 -18.94 94.69 -12.97
CA THR A 11 -19.80 93.49 -12.89
C THR A 11 -19.41 92.62 -11.70
N LYS A 12 -20.26 92.54 -10.68
CA LYS A 12 -20.13 91.57 -9.57
C LYS A 12 -20.30 90.21 -10.14
N ARG A 13 -19.24 89.33 -10.04
CA ARG A 13 -19.34 87.88 -10.29
C ARG A 13 -20.35 87.31 -9.33
N PRO A 14 -21.26 86.41 -9.77
CA PRO A 14 -22.15 85.69 -8.86
C PRO A 14 -21.33 84.79 -7.90
N GLN A 15 -21.47 85.03 -6.62
CA GLN A 15 -20.93 84.12 -5.60
C GLN A 15 -21.74 82.88 -5.64
N MET A 16 -21.08 81.70 -6.01
CA MET A 16 -21.68 80.40 -5.86
C MET A 16 -21.94 80.11 -4.36
N PRO A 17 -23.10 79.61 -4.02
CA PRO A 17 -23.38 79.27 -2.65
C PRO A 17 -22.35 78.18 -2.16
N PRO A 18 -21.94 78.19 -0.88
CA PRO A 18 -20.98 77.24 -0.36
C PRO A 18 -21.56 75.84 -0.52
N LEU A 19 -20.82 74.98 -1.19
CA LEU A 19 -21.17 73.54 -1.35
C LEU A 19 -21.42 72.95 0.03
N PRO A 20 -22.48 72.15 0.23
CA PRO A 20 -22.80 71.46 1.53
C PRO A 20 -21.83 70.36 1.78
N ILE A 21 -20.54 70.67 2.08
CA ILE A 21 -19.43 69.70 2.28
C ILE A 21 -19.78 68.60 3.31
N LYS A 22 -20.50 69.00 4.36
CA LYS A 22 -20.97 68.02 5.37
C LYS A 22 -21.95 66.96 4.79
N GLY A 23 -22.87 67.40 3.94
CA GLY A 23 -23.81 66.48 3.27
C GLY A 23 -23.12 65.56 2.28
N ILE A 24 -22.15 66.08 1.52
CA ILE A 24 -21.36 65.27 0.57
C ILE A 24 -20.51 64.24 1.30
N LEU A 25 -19.87 64.58 2.42
CA LEU A 25 -19.08 63.67 3.23
C LEU A 25 -19.94 62.55 3.86
N VAL A 26 -21.14 62.88 4.36
CA VAL A 26 -22.10 61.89 4.90
C VAL A 26 -22.58 60.97 3.78
N SER A 27 -22.90 61.49 2.60
CA SER A 27 -23.34 60.69 1.45
C SER A 27 -22.21 59.75 0.96
N LEU A 28 -20.97 60.23 0.89
CA LEU A 28 -19.79 59.41 0.56
C LEU A 28 -19.57 58.29 1.59
N LEU A 29 -19.69 58.59 2.87
CA LEU A 29 -19.58 57.57 3.94
C LEU A 29 -20.66 56.52 3.82
N VAL A 30 -21.92 56.91 3.58
CA VAL A 30 -23.04 55.96 3.37
C VAL A 30 -22.78 55.09 2.13
N VAL A 31 -22.33 55.65 1.02
CA VAL A 31 -22.00 54.89 -0.18
C VAL A 31 -20.85 53.91 0.09
N LEU A 32 -19.80 54.31 0.79
CA LEU A 32 -18.71 53.46 1.17
C LEU A 32 -19.17 52.29 2.08
N LEU A 33 -20.05 52.57 3.03
CA LEU A 33 -20.62 51.51 3.91
C LEU A 33 -21.51 50.57 3.12
N VAL A 34 -22.32 51.06 2.19
CA VAL A 34 -23.20 50.20 1.37
C VAL A 34 -22.37 49.39 0.39
N VAL A 35 -21.40 49.97 -0.29
CA VAL A 35 -20.51 49.27 -1.23
C VAL A 35 -19.63 48.24 -0.46
N GLY A 36 -19.00 48.68 0.63
CA GLY A 36 -18.18 47.81 1.48
C GLY A 36 -19.00 46.65 2.06
N GLY A 37 -20.20 46.91 2.57
CA GLY A 37 -21.14 45.91 3.05
C GLY A 37 -21.58 44.94 1.95
N SER A 38 -21.87 45.44 0.75
CA SER A 38 -22.25 44.59 -0.39
C SER A 38 -21.10 43.67 -0.82
N ILE A 39 -19.87 44.19 -0.91
CA ILE A 39 -18.69 43.40 -1.19
C ILE A 39 -18.50 42.33 -0.11
N GLN A 40 -18.64 42.69 1.16
CA GLN A 40 -18.44 41.76 2.28
C GLN A 40 -19.47 40.62 2.30
N ILE A 41 -20.74 40.90 1.99
CA ILE A 41 -21.80 39.91 1.90
C ILE A 41 -21.60 38.93 0.73
N THR A 42 -21.07 39.42 -0.40
CA THR A 42 -20.86 38.62 -1.62
C THR A 42 -19.56 37.83 -1.61
N ARG A 43 -18.63 38.10 -0.69
CA ARG A 43 -17.39 37.30 -0.58
C ARG A 43 -17.71 35.79 -0.41
N PRO A 44 -16.90 34.89 -1.03
CA PRO A 44 -17.05 33.45 -0.84
C PRO A 44 -17.04 33.05 0.65
N VAL A 45 -17.87 32.13 1.02
CA VAL A 45 -17.90 31.55 2.37
C VAL A 45 -16.71 30.62 2.50
N PRO A 46 -16.00 30.60 3.64
CA PRO A 46 -14.94 29.61 3.87
C PRO A 46 -15.44 28.17 3.65
N PRO A 47 -14.61 27.27 3.16
CA PRO A 47 -14.99 25.87 3.03
C PRO A 47 -15.37 25.29 4.40
N VAL A 48 -16.27 24.33 4.38
CA VAL A 48 -16.61 23.54 5.56
C VAL A 48 -15.51 22.52 5.77
N ASP A 49 -14.98 22.42 6.97
CA ASP A 49 -13.93 21.50 7.36
C ASP A 49 -14.38 20.57 8.46
N ALA A 50 -13.76 19.41 8.55
CA ALA A 50 -14.04 18.42 9.57
C ALA A 50 -12.75 17.91 10.20
N LYS A 51 -12.87 17.57 11.49
CA LYS A 51 -11.77 16.94 12.25
C LYS A 51 -12.23 15.62 12.83
N ALA A 52 -11.37 14.63 12.80
CA ALA A 52 -11.59 13.38 13.49
C ALA A 52 -11.69 13.62 15.01
N THR A 53 -12.69 13.02 15.66
CA THR A 53 -12.88 13.08 17.10
C THR A 53 -11.76 12.35 17.84
N THR A 54 -11.35 11.21 17.31
CA THR A 54 -10.21 10.42 17.79
C THR A 54 -9.16 10.35 16.70
N GLN A 55 -7.92 10.69 17.03
CA GLN A 55 -6.81 10.65 16.06
C GLN A 55 -6.17 9.26 15.93
N SER A 56 -6.25 8.46 16.99
CA SER A 56 -5.70 7.11 16.99
C SER A 56 -6.41 6.20 17.98
N ILE A 57 -6.41 4.90 17.69
CA ILE A 57 -6.89 3.85 18.59
C ILE A 57 -5.93 2.67 18.55
N THR A 58 -5.85 1.93 19.64
CA THR A 58 -5.13 0.65 19.70
C THR A 58 -6.17 -0.45 19.92
N LEU A 59 -6.16 -1.47 19.07
CA LEU A 59 -7.03 -2.63 19.24
C LEU A 59 -6.72 -3.36 20.54
N PRO A 60 -7.72 -3.90 21.25
CA PRO A 60 -7.52 -4.50 22.57
C PRO A 60 -6.63 -5.74 22.52
N GLY A 61 -5.80 -5.91 23.57
CA GLY A 61 -4.88 -7.03 23.72
C GLY A 61 -3.46 -6.71 23.22
N GLN A 62 -2.64 -7.75 23.17
CA GLN A 62 -1.27 -7.71 22.64
C GLN A 62 -1.02 -8.94 21.78
N LEU A 63 -0.40 -8.76 20.62
CA LEU A 63 0.02 -9.87 19.77
C LEU A 63 1.07 -10.70 20.50
N SER A 64 0.84 -12.01 20.56
CA SER A 64 1.77 -12.97 21.12
C SER A 64 2.36 -13.83 20.01
N VAL A 65 3.68 -13.78 19.85
CA VAL A 65 4.45 -14.61 18.93
C VAL A 65 5.82 -14.91 19.52
N SER A 66 6.26 -16.14 19.41
CA SER A 66 7.60 -16.58 19.78
C SER A 66 8.36 -16.97 18.53
N PHE A 67 9.54 -16.42 18.36
CA PHE A 67 10.43 -16.73 17.26
C PHE A 67 11.47 -17.78 17.67
N PRO A 68 12.07 -18.52 16.71
CA PRO A 68 13.19 -19.40 17.00
C PRO A 68 14.41 -18.62 17.48
N ASP A 69 15.24 -19.26 18.30
CA ASP A 69 16.47 -18.63 18.84
C ASP A 69 17.57 -18.46 17.77
N GLN A 70 17.47 -19.16 16.64
CA GLN A 70 18.46 -19.13 15.58
C GLN A 70 17.88 -18.54 14.30
N GLY A 71 18.73 -17.80 13.55
CA GLY A 71 18.36 -17.17 12.30
C GLY A 71 17.43 -15.99 12.51
N GLU A 72 16.81 -15.58 11.45
CA GLU A 72 15.92 -14.42 11.41
C GLU A 72 14.49 -14.84 11.10
N SER A 73 13.56 -14.17 11.70
CA SER A 73 12.16 -14.41 11.45
C SER A 73 11.36 -13.13 11.41
N ALA A 74 10.32 -13.11 10.58
CA ALA A 74 9.33 -12.06 10.53
C ALA A 74 7.96 -12.63 10.18
N VAL A 75 6.92 -11.94 10.61
CA VAL A 75 5.54 -12.21 10.22
C VAL A 75 4.86 -10.91 9.82
N GLY A 76 4.04 -10.99 8.79
CA GLY A 76 3.26 -9.87 8.27
C GLY A 76 2.00 -10.35 7.58
N THR A 77 1.27 -9.44 6.95
CA THR A 77 0.16 -9.77 6.05
C THR A 77 0.31 -9.02 4.74
N GLU A 78 -0.44 -9.42 3.72
CA GLU A 78 -0.47 -8.74 2.43
C GLU A 78 -0.84 -7.26 2.53
N ASN A 79 -1.68 -6.89 3.52
CA ASN A 79 -2.26 -5.53 3.60
C ASN A 79 -1.75 -4.71 4.80
N LEU A 80 -1.23 -5.35 5.86
CA LEU A 80 -0.84 -4.64 7.09
C LEU A 80 0.68 -4.53 7.26
N GLY A 81 1.48 -4.92 6.27
CA GLY A 81 2.93 -4.86 6.36
C GLY A 81 3.52 -5.89 7.32
N VAL A 82 4.72 -5.60 7.79
CA VAL A 82 5.42 -6.40 8.82
C VAL A 82 4.81 -6.09 10.18
N ILE A 83 4.47 -7.15 10.94
CA ILE A 83 3.77 -7.04 12.22
C ILE A 83 4.71 -7.31 13.39
N ALA A 84 5.56 -8.32 13.25
CA ALA A 84 6.56 -8.68 14.24
C ALA A 84 7.77 -9.34 13.58
N SER A 85 8.94 -9.18 14.19
CA SER A 85 10.20 -9.79 13.74
C SER A 85 11.15 -10.04 14.90
N THR A 86 12.16 -10.89 14.68
CA THR A 86 13.34 -10.94 15.55
C THR A 86 14.06 -9.59 15.54
N SER A 87 14.81 -9.31 16.61
CA SER A 87 15.55 -8.03 16.75
C SER A 87 16.74 -7.94 15.78
N ASP A 88 17.40 -9.05 15.51
CA ASP A 88 18.45 -9.15 14.50
C ASP A 88 17.82 -9.41 13.14
N GLN A 89 18.13 -8.55 12.20
CA GLN A 89 17.69 -8.58 10.80
C GLN A 89 18.90 -8.27 9.90
N SER A 90 20.06 -8.81 10.25
CA SER A 90 21.29 -8.69 9.45
C SER A 90 21.18 -9.52 8.17
N PRO A 91 21.61 -9.02 6.99
CA PRO A 91 21.44 -9.76 5.76
C PRO A 91 22.10 -11.15 5.78
N VAL A 92 21.35 -12.18 5.40
CA VAL A 92 21.82 -13.57 5.26
C VAL A 92 21.60 -14.04 3.84
N ALA A 93 22.40 -15.04 3.38
CA ALA A 93 22.15 -15.70 2.09
C ALA A 93 20.78 -16.40 2.10
N ILE A 94 19.97 -16.15 1.07
CA ILE A 94 18.57 -16.60 1.05
C ILE A 94 18.29 -17.79 0.13
N ALA A 95 19.31 -18.23 -0.62
CA ALA A 95 19.15 -19.33 -1.57
C ALA A 95 17.92 -19.16 -2.48
N SER A 96 17.24 -20.22 -2.84
CA SER A 96 16.11 -20.22 -3.77
C SER A 96 14.88 -19.42 -3.34
N VAL A 97 14.85 -18.81 -2.16
CA VAL A 97 13.81 -17.82 -1.82
C VAL A 97 13.87 -16.61 -2.77
N THR A 98 15.04 -16.31 -3.33
CA THR A 98 15.29 -15.34 -4.42
C THR A 98 14.26 -15.42 -5.54
N LYS A 99 13.79 -16.62 -5.89
CA LYS A 99 12.86 -16.84 -6.99
C LYS A 99 11.47 -16.21 -6.81
N ILE A 100 11.14 -15.74 -5.60
CA ILE A 100 9.96 -14.91 -5.35
C ILE A 100 10.08 -13.60 -6.13
N MET A 101 11.24 -12.93 -6.06
CA MET A 101 11.52 -11.71 -6.83
C MET A 101 11.52 -11.98 -8.34
N THR A 102 12.11 -13.09 -8.77
CA THR A 102 12.14 -13.48 -10.18
C THR A 102 10.72 -13.68 -10.73
N ALA A 103 9.89 -14.47 -10.06
CA ALA A 103 8.50 -14.69 -10.47
C ALA A 103 7.68 -13.39 -10.46
N TYR A 104 7.87 -12.53 -9.44
CA TYR A 104 7.22 -11.23 -9.34
C TYR A 104 7.57 -10.34 -10.55
N LEU A 105 8.85 -10.27 -10.93
CA LEU A 105 9.29 -9.45 -12.07
C LEU A 105 8.81 -9.98 -13.41
N VAL A 106 8.71 -11.30 -13.56
CA VAL A 106 8.14 -11.93 -14.76
C VAL A 106 6.67 -11.53 -14.92
N LEU A 107 5.84 -11.76 -13.90
CA LEU A 107 4.41 -11.40 -13.92
C LEU A 107 4.17 -9.90 -14.03
N LYS A 108 5.09 -9.07 -13.52
CA LYS A 108 5.00 -7.62 -13.69
C LYS A 108 5.34 -7.17 -15.11
N ALA A 109 6.26 -7.84 -15.80
CA ALA A 109 6.64 -7.54 -17.18
C ALA A 109 5.63 -8.13 -18.18
N HIS A 110 5.11 -9.30 -17.88
CA HIS A 110 4.19 -10.09 -18.72
C HIS A 110 3.01 -10.57 -17.85
N PRO A 111 2.04 -9.69 -17.57
CA PRO A 111 0.91 -10.05 -16.69
C PRO A 111 -0.01 -11.08 -17.34
N LEU A 112 -0.36 -12.13 -16.58
CA LEU A 112 -1.29 -13.17 -16.97
C LEU A 112 -2.66 -12.97 -16.28
N LYS A 113 -3.73 -13.36 -16.98
CA LYS A 113 -5.05 -13.49 -16.35
C LYS A 113 -5.32 -14.95 -15.97
N PRO A 114 -6.25 -15.21 -15.04
CA PRO A 114 -6.67 -16.56 -14.71
C PRO A 114 -7.06 -17.37 -15.95
N GLY A 115 -6.44 -18.53 -16.15
CA GLY A 115 -6.65 -19.40 -17.29
C GLY A 115 -5.81 -19.09 -18.52
N GLU A 116 -4.98 -18.04 -18.52
CA GLU A 116 -4.02 -17.75 -19.59
C GLU A 116 -2.71 -18.52 -19.36
N GLU A 117 -2.14 -19.02 -20.47
CA GLU A 117 -0.82 -19.68 -20.47
C GLU A 117 0.33 -18.70 -20.76
N GLY A 118 0.02 -17.53 -21.31
CA GLY A 118 1.00 -16.54 -21.74
C GLY A 118 1.76 -16.91 -23.01
N PRO A 119 2.75 -16.10 -23.40
CA PRO A 119 3.58 -16.37 -24.57
C PRO A 119 4.40 -17.66 -24.39
N THR A 120 4.76 -18.28 -25.51
CA THR A 120 5.57 -19.48 -25.56
C THR A 120 7.03 -19.11 -25.82
N LEU A 121 7.94 -19.62 -24.99
CA LEU A 121 9.38 -19.49 -25.13
C LEU A 121 9.97 -20.78 -25.69
N THR A 122 10.91 -20.64 -26.62
CA THR A 122 11.67 -21.80 -27.15
C THR A 122 13.01 -21.87 -26.42
N MET A 123 13.30 -23.00 -25.81
CA MET A 123 14.55 -23.25 -25.08
C MET A 123 15.72 -23.26 -26.02
N SER A 124 16.64 -22.35 -25.87
CA SER A 124 17.85 -22.22 -26.68
C SER A 124 18.93 -23.22 -26.28
N ALA A 125 19.97 -23.35 -27.11
CA ALA A 125 21.17 -24.10 -26.75
C ALA A 125 21.83 -23.57 -25.47
N GLN A 126 21.78 -22.26 -25.21
CA GLN A 126 22.25 -21.64 -23.96
C GLN A 126 21.46 -22.11 -22.75
N ASP A 127 20.12 -22.17 -22.84
CA ASP A 127 19.26 -22.62 -21.76
C ASP A 127 19.53 -24.12 -21.45
N PHE A 128 19.70 -24.93 -22.48
CA PHE A 128 20.04 -26.33 -22.34
C PHE A 128 21.42 -26.54 -21.71
N ALA A 129 22.44 -25.74 -22.12
CA ALA A 129 23.76 -25.77 -21.49
C ALA A 129 23.68 -25.39 -19.99
N GLY A 130 22.91 -24.35 -19.62
CA GLY A 130 22.65 -23.98 -18.22
C GLY A 130 21.97 -25.07 -17.42
N TYR A 131 21.02 -25.80 -18.02
CA TYR A 131 20.43 -27.00 -17.41
C TYR A 131 21.50 -28.06 -17.12
N GLN A 132 22.35 -28.38 -18.11
CA GLN A 132 23.40 -29.41 -17.95
C GLN A 132 24.41 -29.00 -16.87
N GLU A 133 24.86 -27.75 -16.87
CA GLU A 133 25.80 -27.22 -15.89
C GLU A 133 25.20 -27.28 -14.47
N GLY A 134 23.98 -26.81 -14.28
CA GLY A 134 23.29 -26.85 -13.00
C GLY A 134 23.11 -28.28 -12.50
N ALA A 135 22.69 -29.20 -13.37
CA ALA A 135 22.55 -30.63 -13.01
C ALA A 135 23.89 -31.26 -12.59
N ASN A 136 24.98 -30.95 -13.30
CA ASN A 136 26.34 -31.44 -12.97
C ASN A 136 26.82 -30.89 -11.62
N ASN A 137 26.43 -29.68 -11.26
CA ASN A 137 26.79 -29.02 -10.00
C ASN A 137 25.85 -29.37 -8.83
N GLY A 138 24.83 -30.22 -9.06
CA GLY A 138 23.87 -30.62 -8.03
C GLY A 138 22.87 -29.53 -7.66
N HIS A 139 22.64 -28.56 -8.54
CA HIS A 139 21.63 -27.52 -8.37
C HIS A 139 20.21 -28.08 -8.59
N SER A 140 19.21 -27.36 -8.08
CA SER A 140 17.82 -27.62 -8.42
C SER A 140 17.54 -27.15 -9.84
N VAL A 141 17.32 -28.08 -10.78
CA VAL A 141 17.07 -27.70 -12.18
C VAL A 141 15.78 -28.33 -12.70
N LEU A 142 15.12 -27.65 -13.62
CA LEU A 142 14.09 -28.23 -14.45
C LEU A 142 14.75 -28.93 -15.64
N LYS A 143 14.43 -30.21 -15.87
CA LYS A 143 14.86 -30.92 -17.07
C LYS A 143 14.20 -30.31 -18.30
N ILE A 144 15.00 -29.87 -19.25
CA ILE A 144 14.56 -29.31 -20.54
C ILE A 144 15.35 -29.93 -21.69
N ALA A 145 14.86 -29.72 -22.91
CA ALA A 145 15.56 -30.04 -24.15
C ALA A 145 15.74 -28.77 -25.00
N GLU A 146 16.81 -28.73 -25.79
CA GLU A 146 16.96 -27.68 -26.81
C GLU A 146 15.80 -27.73 -27.81
N GLY A 147 15.21 -26.57 -28.14
CA GLY A 147 14.03 -26.47 -28.99
C GLY A 147 12.70 -26.77 -28.32
N GLU A 148 12.70 -27.17 -27.02
CA GLU A 148 11.47 -27.33 -26.25
C GLU A 148 10.71 -26.01 -26.17
N GLN A 149 9.41 -26.06 -26.30
CA GLN A 149 8.53 -24.91 -26.15
C GLN A 149 7.78 -24.99 -24.81
N LEU A 150 7.92 -23.97 -23.98
CA LEU A 150 7.23 -23.83 -22.71
C LEU A 150 6.47 -22.51 -22.69
N THR A 151 5.22 -22.52 -22.23
CA THR A 151 4.45 -21.30 -21.98
C THR A 151 5.04 -20.54 -20.81
N GLU A 152 4.77 -19.25 -20.70
CA GLU A 152 5.16 -18.44 -19.53
C GLU A 152 4.71 -19.09 -18.22
N LYS A 153 3.45 -19.56 -18.14
CA LYS A 153 2.91 -20.24 -16.98
C LYS A 153 3.72 -21.51 -16.66
N GLN A 154 4.02 -22.34 -17.65
CA GLN A 154 4.85 -23.53 -17.48
C GLN A 154 6.27 -23.22 -16.99
N MET A 155 6.85 -22.11 -17.47
CA MET A 155 8.14 -21.61 -16.98
C MET A 155 8.05 -21.18 -15.51
N LEU A 156 7.01 -20.47 -15.10
CA LEU A 156 6.76 -20.09 -13.72
C LEU A 156 6.50 -21.32 -12.81
N GLU A 157 5.78 -22.32 -13.30
CA GLU A 157 5.62 -23.61 -12.63
C GLU A 157 6.97 -24.33 -12.44
N GLY A 158 7.79 -24.38 -13.48
CA GLY A 158 9.16 -24.92 -13.43
C GLY A 158 10.11 -24.16 -12.51
N LEU A 159 9.91 -22.84 -12.38
CA LEU A 159 10.64 -21.98 -11.45
C LEU A 159 10.27 -22.25 -10.00
N MET A 160 8.97 -22.29 -9.70
CA MET A 160 8.49 -22.23 -8.32
C MET A 160 8.32 -23.62 -7.69
N LEU A 161 7.82 -24.60 -8.43
CA LEU A 161 7.52 -25.92 -7.86
C LEU A 161 8.81 -26.73 -7.59
N PRO A 162 9.57 -27.16 -8.63
CA PRO A 162 10.81 -27.92 -8.43
C PRO A 162 12.00 -27.00 -8.10
N SER A 163 11.78 -25.68 -8.07
CA SER A 163 12.82 -24.68 -7.78
C SER A 163 13.90 -24.56 -8.89
N GLY A 164 13.51 -24.61 -10.18
CA GLY A 164 14.45 -24.64 -11.32
C GLY A 164 15.35 -23.40 -11.42
N ASP A 165 16.65 -23.56 -11.12
CA ASP A 165 17.65 -22.49 -11.20
C ASP A 165 17.87 -22.06 -12.64
N ASN A 166 18.00 -23.02 -13.57
CA ASN A 166 18.13 -22.76 -15.00
C ASN A 166 16.94 -21.98 -15.57
N ILE A 167 15.73 -22.20 -15.05
CA ILE A 167 14.53 -21.50 -15.47
C ILE A 167 14.55 -20.05 -14.97
N ALA A 168 15.11 -19.79 -13.78
CA ALA A 168 15.29 -18.42 -13.28
C ALA A 168 16.15 -17.59 -14.23
N ASP A 169 17.27 -18.12 -14.69
CA ASP A 169 18.19 -17.45 -15.61
C ASP A 169 17.54 -17.23 -16.99
N THR A 170 16.82 -18.23 -17.52
CA THR A 170 16.08 -18.09 -18.78
C THR A 170 15.01 -17.01 -18.71
N LEU A 171 14.20 -17.01 -17.65
CA LEU A 171 13.17 -15.99 -17.43
C LEU A 171 13.80 -14.60 -17.21
N GLY A 172 14.93 -14.51 -16.49
CA GLY A 172 15.65 -13.27 -16.32
C GLY A 172 16.10 -12.67 -17.64
N ARG A 173 16.73 -13.47 -18.50
CA ARG A 173 17.12 -13.04 -19.84
C ARG A 173 15.94 -12.64 -20.71
N TRP A 174 14.84 -13.37 -20.62
CA TRP A 174 13.61 -13.04 -21.36
C TRP A 174 13.04 -11.67 -20.95
N VAL A 175 13.02 -11.36 -19.65
CA VAL A 175 12.48 -10.08 -19.14
C VAL A 175 13.40 -8.90 -19.38
N ALA A 176 14.73 -9.08 -19.29
CA ALA A 176 15.68 -7.97 -19.26
C ALA A 176 16.75 -8.02 -20.36
N GLY A 177 16.78 -9.07 -21.19
CA GLY A 177 17.74 -9.24 -22.29
C GLY A 177 19.09 -9.82 -21.89
N SER A 178 19.47 -9.77 -20.59
CA SER A 178 20.71 -10.39 -20.07
C SER A 178 20.58 -10.67 -18.57
N ASP A 179 21.42 -11.58 -18.07
CA ASP A 179 21.47 -11.92 -16.64
C ASP A 179 21.80 -10.69 -15.78
N GLN A 180 22.80 -9.87 -16.21
CA GLN A 180 23.17 -8.65 -15.46
C GLN A 180 22.05 -7.62 -15.44
N ALA A 181 21.38 -7.36 -16.57
CA ALA A 181 20.28 -6.40 -16.63
C ALA A 181 19.09 -6.86 -15.75
N PHE A 182 18.89 -8.18 -15.63
CA PHE A 182 17.87 -8.70 -14.75
C PHE A 182 18.22 -8.52 -13.27
N VAL A 183 19.48 -8.79 -12.89
CA VAL A 183 19.98 -8.55 -11.53
C VAL A 183 19.87 -7.06 -11.17
N ASP A 184 20.22 -6.16 -12.07
CA ASP A 184 20.06 -4.72 -11.86
C ASP A 184 18.59 -4.37 -11.61
N LYS A 185 17.66 -4.92 -12.41
CA LYS A 185 16.19 -4.76 -12.23
C LYS A 185 15.68 -5.33 -10.90
N MET A 186 16.22 -6.47 -10.44
CA MET A 186 15.91 -7.04 -9.12
C MET A 186 16.30 -6.07 -8.00
N ASN A 187 17.49 -5.50 -8.06
CA ASN A 187 18.00 -4.56 -7.06
C ASN A 187 17.25 -3.21 -7.08
N GLU A 188 16.90 -2.68 -8.25
CA GLU A 188 16.05 -1.51 -8.39
C GLU A 188 14.66 -1.75 -7.78
N THR A 189 14.10 -2.92 -8.03
CA THR A 189 12.79 -3.31 -7.49
C THR A 189 12.85 -3.50 -5.98
N ALA A 190 13.90 -4.12 -5.45
CA ALA A 190 14.12 -4.23 -4.01
C ALA A 190 14.14 -2.84 -3.34
N LYS A 191 14.88 -1.90 -3.92
CA LYS A 191 14.91 -0.51 -3.45
C LYS A 191 13.53 0.14 -3.49
N ALA A 192 12.78 -0.04 -4.57
CA ALA A 192 11.43 0.52 -4.73
C ALA A 192 10.42 -0.05 -3.70
N LEU A 193 10.59 -1.33 -3.31
CA LEU A 193 9.80 -1.99 -2.27
C LEU A 193 10.30 -1.69 -0.85
N GLY A 194 11.33 -0.86 -0.68
CA GLY A 194 11.93 -0.54 0.62
C GLY A 194 12.66 -1.72 1.26
N MET A 195 13.19 -2.65 0.46
CA MET A 195 13.99 -3.80 0.91
C MET A 195 15.45 -3.36 1.10
N THR A 196 15.70 -2.62 2.17
CA THR A 196 16.97 -1.92 2.40
C THR A 196 18.15 -2.82 2.80
N GLN A 197 17.87 -4.05 3.17
CA GLN A 197 18.85 -5.06 3.57
C GLN A 197 18.99 -6.18 2.54
N THR A 198 18.55 -5.94 1.30
CA THR A 198 18.53 -6.93 0.22
C THR A 198 19.47 -6.56 -0.90
N HIS A 199 20.26 -7.53 -1.33
CA HIS A 199 21.11 -7.46 -2.52
C HIS A 199 20.97 -8.76 -3.30
N TYR A 200 20.60 -8.66 -4.57
CA TYR A 200 20.54 -9.76 -5.50
C TYR A 200 21.80 -9.78 -6.36
N ALA A 201 22.45 -10.93 -6.46
CA ALA A 201 23.62 -11.17 -7.30
C ALA A 201 23.33 -12.18 -8.43
N ASP A 202 22.16 -12.81 -8.41
CA ASP A 202 21.67 -13.73 -9.43
C ASP A 202 20.14 -13.86 -9.37
N ALA A 203 19.55 -14.50 -10.39
CA ALA A 203 18.10 -14.68 -10.50
C ALA A 203 17.57 -15.86 -9.65
N SER A 204 18.41 -16.79 -9.23
CA SER A 204 18.04 -18.08 -8.65
C SER A 204 18.34 -18.21 -7.16
N GLY A 205 19.33 -17.47 -6.65
CA GLY A 205 19.86 -17.56 -5.30
C GLY A 205 20.94 -18.62 -5.11
N VAL A 206 21.52 -19.12 -6.19
CA VAL A 206 22.69 -20.00 -6.16
C VAL A 206 23.94 -19.26 -5.74
N ASN A 207 24.05 -17.98 -6.12
CA ASN A 207 25.15 -17.12 -5.71
C ASN A 207 24.97 -16.70 -4.22
N PRO A 208 25.91 -17.05 -3.32
CA PRO A 208 25.80 -16.70 -1.89
C PRO A 208 25.89 -15.19 -1.60
N ALA A 209 26.27 -14.37 -2.56
CA ALA A 209 26.21 -12.92 -2.46
C ALA A 209 24.77 -12.38 -2.59
N THR A 210 23.80 -13.20 -3.02
CA THR A 210 22.39 -12.89 -2.95
C THR A 210 21.94 -13.01 -1.49
N VAL A 211 21.74 -11.86 -0.83
CA VAL A 211 21.43 -11.75 0.60
C VAL A 211 20.18 -10.92 0.83
N SER A 212 19.49 -11.20 1.93
CA SER A 212 18.33 -10.44 2.39
C SER A 212 18.08 -10.73 3.88
N ASN A 213 17.06 -10.11 4.44
CA ASN A 213 16.57 -10.43 5.79
C ASN A 213 15.08 -10.83 5.78
N ALA A 214 14.59 -11.32 6.91
CA ALA A 214 13.21 -11.81 6.99
C ALA A 214 12.17 -10.71 6.78
N VAL A 215 12.43 -9.49 7.25
CA VAL A 215 11.56 -8.31 7.06
C VAL A 215 11.42 -7.97 5.57
N ASP A 216 12.52 -7.93 4.83
CA ASP A 216 12.50 -7.62 3.40
C ASP A 216 11.83 -8.75 2.59
N GLN A 217 11.98 -10.01 3.03
CA GLN A 217 11.30 -11.12 2.40
C GLN A 217 9.77 -11.09 2.60
N ILE A 218 9.27 -10.53 3.71
CA ILE A 218 7.84 -10.24 3.84
C ILE A 218 7.39 -9.23 2.78
N LYS A 219 8.16 -8.16 2.52
CA LYS A 219 7.78 -7.10 1.55
C LYS A 219 7.64 -7.65 0.12
N ILE A 220 8.62 -8.42 -0.34
CA ILE A 220 8.53 -9.03 -1.68
C ILE A 220 7.42 -10.08 -1.76
N ALA A 221 7.23 -10.87 -0.71
CA ALA A 221 6.14 -11.84 -0.66
C ALA A 221 4.76 -11.17 -0.68
N GLN A 222 4.58 -10.02 0.00
CA GLN A 222 3.37 -9.20 -0.09
C GLN A 222 3.10 -8.76 -1.53
N ALA A 223 4.13 -8.20 -2.19
CA ALA A 223 4.01 -7.73 -3.57
C ALA A 223 3.66 -8.89 -4.53
N ALA A 224 4.30 -10.04 -4.39
CA ALA A 224 4.04 -11.21 -5.21
C ALA A 224 2.67 -11.84 -4.93
N MET A 225 2.27 -11.94 -3.67
CA MET A 225 0.97 -12.49 -3.25
C MET A 225 -0.22 -11.60 -3.62
N SER A 226 -0.02 -10.36 -4.05
CA SER A 226 -1.09 -9.54 -4.64
C SER A 226 -1.55 -10.06 -6.01
N ASP A 227 -0.68 -10.78 -6.73
CA ASP A 227 -0.97 -11.36 -8.03
C ASP A 227 -1.72 -12.71 -7.89
N PRO A 228 -2.90 -12.89 -8.50
CA PRO A 228 -3.66 -14.12 -8.42
C PRO A 228 -2.97 -15.32 -9.08
N ILE A 229 -2.20 -15.11 -10.15
CA ILE A 229 -1.47 -16.17 -10.85
C ILE A 229 -0.30 -16.65 -10.00
N PHE A 230 0.42 -15.74 -9.34
CA PHE A 230 1.45 -16.13 -8.39
C PHE A 230 0.87 -17.00 -7.27
N ARG A 231 -0.27 -16.59 -6.67
CA ARG A 231 -0.96 -17.40 -5.64
C ARG A 231 -1.37 -18.77 -6.16
N GLU A 232 -1.91 -18.84 -7.39
CA GLU A 232 -2.28 -20.10 -8.02
C GLU A 232 -1.08 -21.05 -8.13
N ILE A 233 0.03 -20.57 -8.72
CA ILE A 233 1.23 -21.39 -8.97
C ILE A 233 1.86 -21.90 -7.67
N VAL A 234 2.08 -21.02 -6.69
CA VAL A 234 2.75 -21.45 -5.44
C VAL A 234 1.91 -22.41 -4.60
N ALA A 235 0.60 -22.45 -4.83
CA ALA A 235 -0.33 -23.37 -4.18
C ALA A 235 -0.45 -24.73 -4.89
N MET A 236 0.13 -24.89 -6.08
CA MET A 236 0.07 -26.16 -6.83
C MET A 236 0.97 -27.21 -6.18
N PRO A 237 0.47 -28.45 -5.92
CA PRO A 237 1.31 -29.54 -5.41
C PRO A 237 2.21 -30.13 -6.50
N GLN A 238 1.80 -30.03 -7.77
CA GLN A 238 2.51 -30.55 -8.92
C GLN A 238 2.03 -29.89 -10.23
N ALA A 239 2.85 -29.99 -11.26
CA ALA A 239 2.51 -29.64 -12.65
C ALA A 239 3.08 -30.70 -13.61
N THR A 240 2.56 -30.76 -14.85
CA THR A 240 3.09 -31.65 -15.89
C THR A 240 3.64 -30.78 -17.02
N LEU A 241 4.93 -30.93 -17.29
CA LEU A 241 5.67 -30.16 -18.29
C LEU A 241 6.15 -31.08 -19.42
N PRO A 242 6.34 -30.59 -20.65
CA PRO A 242 6.56 -31.43 -21.81
C PRO A 242 7.74 -32.42 -21.68
N VAL A 243 8.96 -31.94 -21.42
CA VAL A 243 10.17 -32.81 -21.31
C VAL A 243 10.43 -33.25 -19.89
N ALA A 244 10.12 -32.42 -18.90
CA ALA A 244 10.34 -32.77 -17.49
C ALA A 244 9.34 -33.80 -16.96
N GLY A 245 8.16 -33.93 -17.59
CA GLY A 245 7.06 -34.74 -17.07
C GLY A 245 6.44 -34.10 -15.81
N THR A 246 5.99 -34.92 -14.89
CA THR A 246 5.42 -34.42 -13.62
C THR A 246 6.52 -33.90 -12.70
N VAL A 247 6.41 -32.61 -12.34
CA VAL A 247 7.25 -31.94 -11.34
C VAL A 247 6.44 -31.68 -10.07
N TYR A 248 7.07 -31.79 -8.92
CA TYR A 248 6.42 -31.63 -7.61
C TYR A 248 6.90 -30.38 -6.91
N ASN A 249 5.99 -29.78 -6.13
CA ASN A 249 6.35 -28.68 -5.27
C ASN A 249 7.24 -29.18 -4.11
N VAL A 250 8.44 -28.61 -4.01
CA VAL A 250 9.42 -28.99 -2.96
C VAL A 250 9.05 -28.45 -1.57
N ASN A 251 8.00 -27.63 -1.46
CA ASN A 251 7.46 -27.18 -0.19
C ASN A 251 6.68 -28.31 0.50
N SER A 252 7.33 -29.09 1.37
CA SER A 252 6.72 -30.19 2.10
C SER A 252 5.67 -29.78 3.14
N MET A 253 5.53 -28.46 3.41
CA MET A 253 4.49 -27.90 4.27
C MET A 253 3.23 -27.49 3.50
N LEU A 254 3.22 -27.59 2.17
CA LEU A 254 2.04 -27.27 1.38
C LEU A 254 0.84 -28.12 1.82
N GLY A 255 -0.29 -27.48 2.12
CA GLY A 255 -1.51 -28.11 2.64
C GLY A 255 -1.48 -28.44 4.14
N LYS A 256 -0.34 -28.30 4.82
CA LYS A 256 -0.21 -28.49 6.28
C LYS A 256 -0.23 -27.14 6.98
N HIS A 257 -0.73 -27.06 8.21
CA HIS A 257 -0.85 -25.82 8.99
C HIS A 257 -1.61 -24.67 8.26
N GLY A 258 -2.37 -25.01 7.23
CA GLY A 258 -3.02 -24.04 6.35
C GLY A 258 -2.08 -23.35 5.36
N ILE A 259 -0.83 -23.79 5.24
CA ILE A 259 0.15 -23.19 4.33
C ILE A 259 -0.22 -23.48 2.87
N VAL A 260 -0.28 -22.41 2.05
CA VAL A 260 -0.64 -22.43 0.62
C VAL A 260 0.50 -22.02 -0.32
N GLY A 261 1.69 -21.79 0.17
CA GLY A 261 2.89 -21.33 -0.54
C GLY A 261 3.96 -20.96 0.50
N ILE A 262 5.07 -20.30 0.19
CA ILE A 262 5.41 -19.65 -1.06
C ILE A 262 6.68 -20.31 -1.65
N LYS A 263 7.84 -20.21 -0.93
CA LYS A 263 9.12 -20.70 -1.45
C LYS A 263 10.07 -21.14 -0.35
N THR A 264 10.69 -22.30 -0.57
CA THR A 264 11.80 -22.83 0.23
C THR A 264 13.15 -22.46 -0.40
N GLY A 265 14.18 -22.38 0.41
CA GLY A 265 15.56 -22.23 -0.03
C GLY A 265 16.54 -22.90 0.92
N SER A 266 17.57 -23.54 0.40
CA SER A 266 18.59 -24.18 1.23
C SER A 266 19.92 -24.28 0.48
N MET A 267 20.97 -23.94 1.15
CA MET A 267 22.36 -24.21 0.73
C MET A 267 23.25 -24.19 1.97
N THR A 268 24.44 -24.77 1.87
CA THR A 268 25.34 -24.95 3.02
C THR A 268 25.62 -23.61 3.76
N VAL A 269 25.89 -22.53 3.03
CA VAL A 269 26.20 -21.22 3.64
C VAL A 269 24.96 -20.48 4.12
N ALA A 270 23.82 -20.68 3.47
CA ALA A 270 22.55 -20.03 3.80
C ALA A 270 21.82 -20.71 4.96
N GLY A 271 22.04 -22.00 5.18
CA GLY A 271 21.16 -22.81 6.01
C GLY A 271 19.80 -23.02 5.35
N GLY A 272 18.77 -23.24 6.15
CA GLY A 272 17.39 -23.38 5.71
C GLY A 272 16.64 -22.05 5.72
N ASN A 273 15.88 -21.77 4.66
CA ASN A 273 15.08 -20.58 4.47
C ASN A 273 13.68 -20.96 4.02
N PHE A 274 12.67 -20.32 4.55
CA PHE A 274 11.28 -20.55 4.16
C PHE A 274 10.46 -19.27 4.26
N VAL A 275 9.85 -18.89 3.16
CA VAL A 275 8.81 -17.87 3.10
C VAL A 275 7.50 -18.55 2.77
N SER A 276 6.48 -18.35 3.60
CA SER A 276 5.21 -19.03 3.50
C SER A 276 4.03 -18.07 3.56
N ALA A 277 2.86 -18.55 3.14
CA ALA A 277 1.59 -17.86 3.30
C ALA A 277 0.51 -18.80 3.81
N THR A 278 -0.37 -18.29 4.68
CA THR A 278 -1.57 -18.99 5.15
C THR A 278 -2.79 -18.06 5.04
N PRO A 279 -3.92 -18.54 4.47
CA PRO A 279 -5.13 -17.72 4.36
C PRO A 279 -5.86 -17.64 5.71
N VAL A 280 -6.45 -16.48 5.96
CA VAL A 280 -7.45 -16.23 7.01
C VAL A 280 -8.70 -15.71 6.33
N LYS A 281 -9.79 -16.49 6.42
CA LYS A 281 -11.10 -16.08 5.88
C LYS A 281 -11.85 -15.25 6.90
N VAL A 282 -12.30 -14.08 6.46
CA VAL A 282 -13.07 -13.15 7.28
C VAL A 282 -14.27 -12.65 6.46
N GLY A 283 -15.44 -13.13 6.78
CA GLY A 283 -16.63 -12.91 5.92
C GLY A 283 -16.41 -13.51 4.53
N SER A 284 -16.58 -12.72 3.50
CA SER A 284 -16.32 -13.11 2.09
C SER A 284 -14.88 -12.87 1.63
N GLN A 285 -14.05 -12.19 2.45
CA GLN A 285 -12.68 -11.85 2.09
C GLN A 285 -11.68 -12.89 2.59
N THR A 286 -10.61 -13.08 1.85
CA THR A 286 -9.47 -13.91 2.23
C THR A 286 -8.26 -13.00 2.36
N HIS A 287 -7.66 -13.00 3.54
CA HIS A 287 -6.40 -12.32 3.84
C HIS A 287 -5.29 -13.34 3.99
N TYR A 288 -4.05 -12.98 3.65
CA TYR A 288 -2.91 -13.87 3.79
C TYR A 288 -1.96 -13.37 4.87
N ILE A 289 -1.67 -14.24 5.85
CA ILE A 289 -0.56 -14.03 6.79
C ILE A 289 0.67 -14.64 6.15
N ILE A 290 1.76 -13.88 6.13
CA ILE A 290 3.03 -14.25 5.52
C ILE A 290 4.05 -14.42 6.62
N GLY A 291 4.74 -15.58 6.64
CA GLY A 291 5.84 -15.85 7.55
C GLY A 291 7.16 -15.99 6.78
N ALA A 292 8.23 -15.43 7.31
CA ALA A 292 9.58 -15.62 6.80
C ALA A 292 10.49 -16.14 7.93
N VAL A 293 11.21 -17.22 7.68
CA VAL A 293 12.24 -17.79 8.57
C VAL A 293 13.48 -18.05 7.72
N LEU A 294 14.59 -17.43 8.07
CA LEU A 294 15.83 -17.46 7.30
C LEU A 294 17.01 -17.89 8.19
N GLY A 295 18.03 -18.46 7.58
CA GLY A 295 19.32 -18.70 8.22
C GLY A 295 19.30 -19.81 9.28
N GLN A 296 18.43 -20.80 9.16
CA GLN A 296 18.42 -21.93 10.09
C GLN A 296 19.60 -22.86 9.82
N LYS A 297 20.65 -22.78 10.63
CA LYS A 297 21.90 -23.55 10.48
C LYS A 297 21.94 -24.75 11.42
N THR A 298 21.11 -25.73 11.17
CA THR A 298 21.02 -27.00 11.92
C THR A 298 21.42 -28.19 11.03
N LEU A 299 21.50 -29.39 11.59
CA LEU A 299 21.73 -30.61 10.80
C LEU A 299 20.62 -30.87 9.75
N GLN A 300 19.41 -30.42 10.03
CA GLN A 300 18.24 -30.47 9.14
C GLN A 300 17.75 -29.06 8.83
N SER A 301 18.63 -28.21 8.28
CA SER A 301 18.43 -26.78 8.15
C SER A 301 17.09 -26.41 7.51
N LEU A 302 16.73 -27.04 6.39
CA LEU A 302 15.46 -26.76 5.72
C LEU A 302 14.27 -27.16 6.57
N GLN A 303 14.28 -28.35 7.15
CA GLN A 303 13.17 -28.81 8.00
C GLN A 303 13.01 -27.91 9.22
N SER A 304 14.11 -27.43 9.81
CA SER A 304 14.05 -26.47 10.93
C SER A 304 13.38 -25.15 10.53
N ALA A 305 13.65 -24.63 9.32
CA ALA A 305 13.00 -23.42 8.81
C ALA A 305 11.49 -23.65 8.57
N LEU A 306 11.14 -24.80 8.02
CA LEU A 306 9.74 -25.20 7.78
C LEU A 306 8.96 -25.30 9.09
N ASP A 307 9.50 -26.01 10.09
CA ASP A 307 8.85 -26.22 11.39
C ASP A 307 8.74 -24.93 12.20
N ALA A 308 9.79 -24.11 12.18
CA ALA A 308 9.78 -22.81 12.87
C ALA A 308 8.72 -21.87 12.27
N ASN A 309 8.63 -21.83 10.95
CA ASN A 309 7.66 -21.01 10.25
C ASN A 309 6.22 -21.48 10.53
N ALA A 310 5.95 -22.79 10.48
CA ALA A 310 4.66 -23.35 10.82
C ALA A 310 4.24 -23.01 12.26
N LYS A 311 5.15 -23.08 13.23
CA LYS A 311 4.90 -22.68 14.64
C LYS A 311 4.55 -21.19 14.76
N ILE A 312 5.23 -20.31 14.03
CA ILE A 312 4.91 -18.87 14.01
C ILE A 312 3.49 -18.67 13.49
N LEU A 313 3.16 -19.29 12.35
CA LEU A 313 1.82 -19.15 11.75
C LEU A 313 0.71 -19.70 12.64
N ASP A 314 0.93 -20.85 13.28
CA ASP A 314 -0.04 -21.46 14.21
C ASP A 314 -0.31 -20.57 15.43
N GLN A 315 0.70 -19.83 15.93
CA GLN A 315 0.55 -18.87 17.01
C GLN A 315 -0.21 -17.62 16.56
N VAL A 316 0.11 -17.09 15.39
CA VAL A 316 -0.35 -15.77 14.94
C VAL A 316 -1.73 -15.84 14.30
N ARG A 317 -1.99 -16.84 13.45
CA ARG A 317 -3.24 -16.98 12.69
C ARG A 317 -4.53 -16.88 13.54
N PRO A 318 -4.66 -17.52 14.73
CA PRO A 318 -5.87 -17.43 15.55
C PRO A 318 -6.11 -16.04 16.15
N GLN A 319 -5.12 -15.17 16.16
CA GLN A 319 -5.20 -13.83 16.75
C GLN A 319 -5.77 -12.79 15.76
N PHE A 320 -5.84 -13.14 14.48
CA PHE A 320 -6.44 -12.28 13.45
C PHE A 320 -7.96 -12.48 13.40
N LYS A 321 -8.70 -11.39 13.44
CA LYS A 321 -10.17 -11.38 13.35
C LYS A 321 -10.67 -10.01 12.93
N LEU A 322 -11.99 -9.88 12.72
CA LEU A 322 -12.65 -8.60 12.66
C LEU A 322 -12.78 -8.01 14.06
N TYR A 323 -12.35 -6.75 14.18
CA TYR A 323 -12.56 -5.93 15.35
C TYR A 323 -13.64 -4.90 15.04
N PRO A 324 -14.74 -4.87 15.78
CA PRO A 324 -15.71 -3.78 15.65
C PRO A 324 -15.08 -2.51 16.19
N LEU A 325 -15.15 -1.43 15.42
CA LEU A 325 -14.76 -0.09 15.87
C LEU A 325 -16.02 0.60 16.37
N THR A 326 -16.06 0.81 17.69
CA THR A 326 -17.19 1.51 18.32
C THR A 326 -17.17 2.98 17.90
N GLU A 327 -18.26 3.43 17.28
CA GLU A 327 -18.43 4.84 16.98
C GLU A 327 -18.50 5.65 18.28
N PRO A 328 -17.69 6.72 18.45
CA PRO A 328 -17.79 7.63 19.57
C PRO A 328 -19.19 8.26 19.66
N ALA A 329 -19.66 8.62 20.85
CA ALA A 329 -20.98 9.25 21.03
C ALA A 329 -21.14 10.53 20.21
N GLU A 330 -20.03 11.28 20.02
CA GLU A 330 -19.94 12.46 19.16
C GLU A 330 -19.63 12.17 17.69
N GLY A 331 -19.69 10.90 17.26
CA GLY A 331 -19.32 10.44 15.92
C GLY A 331 -17.82 10.27 15.72
N PHE A 332 -17.41 9.75 14.56
CA PHE A 332 -15.99 9.60 14.17
C PHE A 332 -15.29 10.93 13.92
N GLY A 333 -16.06 11.99 13.67
CA GLY A 333 -15.56 13.32 13.46
C GLY A 333 -16.62 14.37 13.67
N GLN A 334 -16.22 15.63 13.58
CA GLN A 334 -17.10 16.77 13.73
C GLN A 334 -16.82 17.83 12.67
N ILE A 335 -17.86 18.25 11.99
CA ILE A 335 -17.83 19.46 11.19
C ILE A 335 -17.95 20.65 12.15
N THR A 336 -17.09 21.64 11.94
CA THR A 336 -17.20 22.95 12.58
C THR A 336 -17.03 24.02 11.52
N THR A 337 -17.90 25.04 11.56
CA THR A 337 -17.85 26.14 10.62
C THR A 337 -17.40 27.42 11.30
N ALA A 338 -16.86 28.36 10.53
CA ALA A 338 -16.48 29.68 11.03
C ALA A 338 -17.65 30.47 11.62
N TRP A 339 -18.91 30.11 11.29
CA TRP A 339 -20.13 30.72 11.83
C TRP A 339 -20.79 29.91 12.93
N HIS A 340 -19.99 29.04 13.61
CA HIS A 340 -20.38 28.23 14.78
C HIS A 340 -21.50 27.23 14.56
N SER A 341 -21.73 26.82 13.32
CA SER A 341 -22.54 25.64 13.04
C SER A 341 -21.67 24.38 13.15
N SER A 342 -22.17 23.33 13.76
CA SER A 342 -21.47 22.06 13.91
C SER A 342 -22.36 20.86 13.65
N SER A 343 -21.79 19.76 13.22
CA SER A 343 -22.50 18.48 13.06
C SER A 343 -21.55 17.31 13.30
N PRO A 344 -21.95 16.33 14.12
CA PRO A 344 -21.26 15.06 14.20
C PRO A 344 -21.25 14.33 12.86
N LEU A 345 -20.17 13.61 12.59
CA LEU A 345 -19.98 12.73 11.44
C LEU A 345 -20.10 11.28 11.87
N LYS A 346 -21.00 10.57 11.26
CA LYS A 346 -21.29 9.16 11.54
C LYS A 346 -20.95 8.29 10.35
N ALA A 347 -20.54 7.06 10.63
CA ALA A 347 -20.43 6.06 9.59
C ALA A 347 -21.82 5.65 9.10
N THR A 348 -21.94 5.41 7.80
CA THR A 348 -23.21 4.96 7.17
C THR A 348 -23.56 3.52 7.53
N GLU A 349 -22.57 2.75 8.02
CA GLU A 349 -22.72 1.34 8.42
C GLU A 349 -21.72 0.99 9.54
N PRO A 350 -21.95 -0.12 10.27
CA PRO A 350 -21.04 -0.56 11.32
C PRO A 350 -19.61 -0.80 10.79
N VAL A 351 -18.64 -0.17 11.43
CA VAL A 351 -17.24 -0.26 11.01
C VAL A 351 -16.59 -1.47 11.65
N GLN A 352 -15.98 -2.32 10.82
CA GLN A 352 -15.19 -3.46 11.26
C GLN A 352 -13.87 -3.48 10.51
N ILE A 353 -12.78 -3.78 11.22
CA ILE A 353 -11.46 -3.86 10.64
C ILE A 353 -10.82 -5.22 10.87
N PHE A 354 -10.24 -5.79 9.82
CA PHE A 354 -9.38 -6.96 9.95
C PHE A 354 -8.07 -6.55 10.63
N GLY A 355 -7.72 -7.22 11.73
CA GLY A 355 -6.54 -6.83 12.50
C GLY A 355 -6.14 -7.86 13.54
N TYR A 356 -5.23 -7.46 14.40
CA TYR A 356 -4.64 -8.28 15.47
C TYR A 356 -4.57 -7.49 16.79
N PRO A 357 -4.43 -8.17 17.94
CA PRO A 357 -4.35 -7.51 19.25
C PRO A 357 -3.17 -6.54 19.34
N GLY A 358 -3.42 -5.32 19.81
CA GLY A 358 -2.40 -4.27 19.93
C GLY A 358 -2.10 -3.50 18.63
N MET A 359 -2.82 -3.77 17.54
CA MET A 359 -2.69 -3.01 16.28
C MET A 359 -3.07 -1.55 16.51
N LYS A 360 -2.18 -0.64 16.09
CA LYS A 360 -2.40 0.81 16.20
C LYS A 360 -2.98 1.33 14.90
N LEU A 361 -4.05 2.08 15.01
CA LEU A 361 -4.77 2.70 13.91
C LEU A 361 -4.74 4.21 14.07
N THR A 362 -4.62 4.94 12.98
CA THR A 362 -4.81 6.38 12.91
C THR A 362 -6.01 6.71 12.04
N TYR A 363 -6.68 7.82 12.36
CA TYR A 363 -7.87 8.28 11.67
C TYR A 363 -7.62 9.63 11.02
N SER A 364 -8.02 9.76 9.77
CA SER A 364 -8.13 11.02 9.07
C SER A 364 -9.49 11.13 8.37
N ILE A 365 -9.93 12.37 8.09
CA ILE A 365 -11.20 12.61 7.40
C ILE A 365 -10.92 13.39 6.13
N ASN A 366 -11.31 12.83 5.01
CA ASN A 366 -11.33 13.49 3.71
C ASN A 366 -12.74 14.00 3.42
N MET A 367 -12.89 15.34 3.37
CA MET A 367 -14.16 15.97 3.05
C MET A 367 -14.37 16.08 1.55
N THR A 368 -15.54 15.67 1.08
CA THR A 368 -16.04 16.04 -0.24
C THR A 368 -16.53 17.50 -0.19
N GLN A 369 -16.17 18.32 -1.16
CA GLN A 369 -16.70 19.69 -1.22
C GLN A 369 -18.21 19.65 -1.52
N ASN A 370 -19.00 20.10 -0.56
CA ASN A 370 -20.44 20.15 -0.67
C ASN A 370 -20.91 21.62 -0.64
N PRO A 371 -21.81 22.03 -1.56
CA PRO A 371 -22.40 23.36 -1.51
C PRO A 371 -23.33 23.48 -0.31
N LEU A 372 -23.33 24.65 0.32
CA LEU A 372 -24.26 25.00 1.39
C LEU A 372 -25.64 25.37 0.82
N PRO A 373 -26.73 24.99 1.51
CA PRO A 373 -26.80 24.26 2.77
C PRO A 373 -26.58 22.75 2.58
N ILE A 374 -25.93 22.09 3.55
CA ILE A 374 -25.80 20.63 3.61
C ILE A 374 -26.96 20.08 4.42
N LYS A 375 -27.71 19.13 3.86
CA LYS A 375 -28.85 18.51 4.56
C LYS A 375 -28.33 17.49 5.58
N ALA A 376 -29.14 17.16 6.59
CA ALA A 376 -28.84 16.06 7.50
C ALA A 376 -28.81 14.72 6.74
N ASN A 377 -27.97 13.78 7.20
CA ASN A 377 -27.76 12.45 6.62
C ASN A 377 -27.32 12.51 5.15
N GLN A 378 -26.50 13.49 4.82
CA GLN A 378 -25.90 13.61 3.51
C GLN A 378 -24.46 13.07 3.56
N ALA A 379 -24.10 12.21 2.61
CA ALA A 379 -22.71 11.77 2.45
C ALA A 379 -21.81 12.97 2.12
N ILE A 380 -20.80 13.21 2.94
CA ILE A 380 -19.99 14.42 2.87
C ILE A 380 -18.49 14.18 2.94
N GLY A 381 -18.06 12.95 3.08
CA GLY A 381 -16.64 12.62 3.15
C GLY A 381 -16.40 11.16 3.47
N THR A 382 -15.17 10.84 3.73
CA THR A 382 -14.69 9.49 4.03
C THR A 382 -13.78 9.54 5.27
N LEU A 383 -14.00 8.64 6.21
CA LEU A 383 -13.05 8.32 7.27
C LEU A 383 -12.00 7.39 6.68
N GLU A 384 -10.77 7.81 6.65
CA GLU A 384 -9.63 6.97 6.32
C GLU A 384 -9.03 6.41 7.60
N ILE A 385 -8.91 5.10 7.66
CA ILE A 385 -8.29 4.38 8.76
C ILE A 385 -6.97 3.83 8.26
N GLU A 386 -5.89 4.25 8.89
CA GLU A 386 -4.54 3.88 8.49
C GLU A 386 -3.85 3.04 9.56
N GLN A 387 -2.96 2.16 9.09
CA GLN A 387 -2.00 1.44 9.91
C GLN A 387 -0.59 1.69 9.35
N ALA A 388 0.30 2.22 10.16
CA ALA A 388 1.67 2.57 9.77
C ALA A 388 1.78 3.43 8.49
N GLY A 389 0.82 4.35 8.27
CA GLY A 389 0.77 5.24 7.11
C GLY A 389 0.20 4.61 5.83
N GLN A 390 -0.39 3.44 5.93
CA GLN A 390 -1.12 2.80 4.83
C GLN A 390 -2.61 2.75 5.15
N THR A 391 -3.43 3.19 4.21
CA THR A 391 -4.90 3.10 4.33
C THR A 391 -5.32 1.64 4.31
N VAL A 392 -5.97 1.20 5.38
CA VAL A 392 -6.45 -0.18 5.56
C VAL A 392 -7.96 -0.29 5.45
N LEU A 393 -8.68 0.84 5.63
CA LEU A 393 -10.13 0.90 5.45
C LEU A 393 -10.56 2.33 5.15
N GLU A 394 -11.50 2.49 4.23
CA GLU A 394 -12.21 3.72 3.95
C GLU A 394 -13.68 3.55 4.28
N VAL A 395 -14.25 4.48 5.07
CA VAL A 395 -15.63 4.42 5.54
C VAL A 395 -16.38 5.69 5.14
N PRO A 396 -17.45 5.60 4.36
CA PRO A 396 -18.27 6.76 4.04
C PRO A 396 -18.88 7.39 5.31
N LEU A 397 -18.80 8.72 5.39
CA LEU A 397 -19.36 9.50 6.50
C LEU A 397 -20.52 10.36 6.04
N GLU A 398 -21.53 10.46 6.89
CA GLU A 398 -22.64 11.40 6.76
C GLU A 398 -22.72 12.35 7.96
N ASN A 399 -23.26 13.54 7.73
CA ASN A 399 -23.51 14.51 8.80
C ASN A 399 -24.84 14.20 9.49
N SER A 400 -24.85 14.25 10.83
CA SER A 400 -26.05 13.96 11.62
C SER A 400 -27.04 15.14 11.67
N GLN A 401 -26.57 16.37 11.45
CA GLN A 401 -27.36 17.58 11.54
C GLN A 401 -27.11 18.47 10.32
N PRO A 402 -28.11 19.25 9.86
CA PRO A 402 -27.93 20.13 8.71
C PRO A 402 -26.95 21.25 9.01
N ILE A 403 -26.14 21.61 8.02
CA ILE A 403 -25.24 22.78 8.06
C ILE A 403 -25.81 23.86 7.16
N ASN A 404 -26.39 24.87 7.76
CA ASN A 404 -26.94 25.99 7.04
C ASN A 404 -25.85 26.98 6.58
N ALA A 405 -26.14 27.71 5.51
CA ALA A 405 -25.29 28.82 5.10
C ALA A 405 -25.28 29.92 6.18
N PRO A 406 -24.17 30.65 6.34
CA PRO A 406 -24.09 31.75 7.31
C PRO A 406 -25.10 32.86 7.00
N GLY A 407 -25.73 33.39 8.05
CA GLY A 407 -26.66 34.51 7.93
C GLY A 407 -26.00 35.80 7.45
N TYR A 408 -26.83 36.74 6.98
CA TYR A 408 -26.36 38.07 6.47
C TYR A 408 -25.53 38.82 7.51
N PHE A 409 -25.90 38.78 8.78
CA PHE A 409 -25.17 39.46 9.83
C PHE A 409 -23.74 38.95 9.98
N TRP A 410 -23.55 37.63 10.02
CA TRP A 410 -22.21 37.02 10.06
C TRP A 410 -21.38 37.40 8.82
N ARG A 411 -22.02 37.36 7.63
CA ARG A 411 -21.34 37.77 6.38
C ARG A 411 -20.86 39.20 6.40
N LEU A 412 -21.59 40.07 7.07
CA LEU A 412 -21.27 41.49 7.15
C LEU A 412 -20.10 41.78 8.10
N ILE A 413 -19.99 41.08 9.25
CA ILE A 413 -19.04 41.37 10.32
C ILE A 413 -17.80 40.48 10.33
N ARG A 414 -17.70 39.47 9.43
CA ARG A 414 -16.54 38.62 9.34
C ARG A 414 -15.32 39.42 8.82
N PHE A 415 -14.21 39.35 9.52
CA PHE A 415 -12.93 39.96 9.17
C PHE A 415 -11.90 38.90 8.77
#